data_c2e9643dc949b1fa9ba4f173e324fbc9
#
_entry.id   c2e9643dc949b1fa9ba4f173e324fbc9
#
_cell.length_a   1.000
_cell.length_b   1.000
_cell.length_c   1.000
_cell.angle_alpha   90.00
_cell.angle_beta   90.00
_cell.angle_gamma   90.00
#
_symmetry.space_group_name_H-M   'P 1'
#
loop_
_entity.id
_entity.type
_entity.pdbx_description
1 polymer ?
#
loop_
_entity_poly.entity_id
_entity_poly.type
_entity_poly.pdbx_seq_one_letter_code
_entity_poly.pdbx_strand_id
1 'polypeptide(L)'
;MKIGITGGIGSGKSFVCRRLARYGIEVYDCDAAAKRLIRTSPKIRQELTTLIGCDTYIDGTLNKAAVAQFLLQSDDHAKAIDAIVHPAVFQDFEESGMTWMESAIMYESGIYRLVDKVIVVTAPLEVRIDRVMQRDHITREKVLQWMQRQLPQEEVRKRAHYEIINDGKADIDAQIAQIPEISKYRNLGISECRNNGISKHRNNITKRKTI
;
A
#
# COMPACT_ATOMS: atom_id res chain seq x y z
N MET A 1 16.23 -2.44 8.62
CA MET A 1 15.14 -3.42 8.80
C MET A 1 13.98 -2.95 7.95
N LYS A 2 13.50 -3.80 7.06
CA LYS A 2 12.38 -3.52 6.15
C LYS A 2 11.09 -4.18 6.67
N ILE A 3 9.96 -3.52 6.55
CA ILE A 3 8.65 -3.98 7.06
C ILE A 3 7.62 -3.96 5.96
N GLY A 4 6.92 -5.09 5.80
CA GLY A 4 5.81 -5.23 4.87
C GLY A 4 4.46 -5.11 5.58
N ILE A 5 3.50 -4.47 4.93
CA ILE A 5 2.11 -4.39 5.37
C ILE A 5 1.26 -5.11 4.33
N THR A 6 0.51 -6.11 4.77
CA THR A 6 -0.37 -6.88 3.90
C THR A 6 -1.76 -7.05 4.50
N GLY A 7 -2.63 -7.71 3.77
CA GLY A 7 -4.00 -8.01 4.17
C GLY A 7 -4.92 -8.03 2.96
N GLY A 8 -5.92 -8.86 2.99
CA GLY A 8 -6.83 -9.05 1.87
C GLY A 8 -7.62 -7.80 1.50
N ILE A 9 -8.25 -7.84 0.34
CA ILE A 9 -9.13 -6.77 -0.14
C ILE A 9 -10.20 -6.44 0.93
N GLY A 10 -10.44 -5.16 1.18
CA GLY A 10 -11.40 -4.69 2.18
C GLY A 10 -10.90 -4.70 3.64
N SER A 11 -9.70 -5.23 3.94
CA SER A 11 -9.15 -5.25 5.31
C SER A 11 -8.82 -3.86 5.87
N GLY A 12 -8.55 -2.88 5.00
CA GLY A 12 -8.23 -1.51 5.39
C GLY A 12 -6.74 -1.21 5.53
N LYS A 13 -5.87 -1.89 4.79
CA LYS A 13 -4.42 -1.60 4.74
C LYS A 13 -4.11 -0.13 4.57
N SER A 14 -4.68 0.50 3.55
CA SER A 14 -4.43 1.93 3.28
C SER A 14 -4.90 2.86 4.40
N PHE A 15 -5.86 2.44 5.23
CA PHE A 15 -6.22 3.17 6.45
C PHE A 15 -5.10 3.07 7.49
N VAL A 16 -4.55 1.88 7.71
CA VAL A 16 -3.41 1.65 8.60
C VAL A 16 -2.18 2.42 8.11
N CYS A 17 -1.86 2.39 6.81
CA CYS A 17 -0.75 3.15 6.22
C CYS A 17 -0.88 4.65 6.46
N ARG A 18 -2.09 5.22 6.33
CA ARG A 18 -2.33 6.63 6.69
C ARG A 18 -2.14 6.94 8.18
N ARG A 19 -2.39 5.95 9.07
CA ARG A 19 -2.10 6.12 10.50
C ARG A 19 -0.60 6.10 10.77
N LEU A 20 0.16 5.23 10.08
CA LEU A 20 1.63 5.18 10.17
C LEU A 20 2.30 6.48 9.73
N ALA A 21 1.73 7.21 8.78
CA ALA A 21 2.22 8.52 8.37
C ALA A 21 2.27 9.53 9.53
N ARG A 22 1.44 9.39 10.57
CA ARG A 22 1.49 10.24 11.78
C ARG A 22 2.73 9.99 12.64
N TYR A 23 3.40 8.87 12.44
CA TYR A 23 4.67 8.53 13.07
C TYR A 23 5.87 8.88 12.19
N GLY A 24 5.67 9.60 11.07
CA GLY A 24 6.71 9.91 10.10
C GLY A 24 7.14 8.72 9.26
N ILE A 25 6.32 7.66 9.22
CA ILE A 25 6.60 6.45 8.44
C ILE A 25 5.97 6.60 7.06
N GLU A 26 6.82 6.66 6.04
CA GLU A 26 6.41 6.60 4.64
C GLU A 26 6.36 5.14 4.19
N VAL A 27 5.28 4.78 3.51
CA VAL A 27 5.02 3.40 3.04
C VAL A 27 5.00 3.38 1.52
N TYR A 28 5.88 2.58 0.93
CA TYR A 28 5.91 2.31 -0.50
C TYR A 28 4.66 1.50 -0.90
N ASP A 29 3.86 2.05 -1.80
CA ASP A 29 2.65 1.43 -2.33
C ASP A 29 3.00 0.62 -3.58
N CYS A 30 3.05 -0.73 -3.45
CA CYS A 30 3.38 -1.62 -4.55
C CYS A 30 2.36 -1.55 -5.71
N ASP A 31 1.07 -1.36 -5.42
CA ASP A 31 0.03 -1.26 -6.44
C ASP A 31 0.15 0.05 -7.24
N ALA A 32 0.43 1.15 -6.57
CA ALA A 32 0.69 2.44 -7.21
C ALA A 32 1.98 2.40 -8.05
N ALA A 33 3.03 1.75 -7.52
CA ALA A 33 4.29 1.57 -8.23
C ALA A 33 4.11 0.71 -9.49
N ALA A 34 3.40 -0.42 -9.42
CA ALA A 34 3.10 -1.25 -10.58
C ALA A 34 2.39 -0.44 -11.67
N LYS A 35 1.34 0.31 -11.32
CA LYS A 35 0.61 1.17 -12.26
C LYS A 35 1.50 2.26 -12.86
N ARG A 36 2.39 2.85 -12.06
CA ARG A 36 3.36 3.85 -12.53
C ARG A 36 4.34 3.22 -13.50
N LEU A 37 4.96 2.11 -13.14
CA LEU A 37 5.96 1.41 -13.95
C LEU A 37 5.39 0.91 -15.28
N ILE A 38 4.19 0.32 -15.30
CA ILE A 38 3.48 -0.07 -16.51
C ILE A 38 3.31 1.14 -17.45
N ARG A 39 3.05 2.32 -16.91
CA ARG A 39 2.85 3.54 -17.70
C ARG A 39 4.17 4.16 -18.19
N THR A 40 5.24 4.13 -17.36
CA THR A 40 6.43 4.96 -17.57
C THR A 40 7.68 4.19 -17.97
N SER A 41 7.78 2.88 -17.66
CA SER A 41 8.97 2.08 -17.95
C SER A 41 9.01 1.65 -19.42
N PRO A 42 10.03 2.07 -20.21
CA PRO A 42 10.18 1.60 -21.58
C PRO A 42 10.36 0.08 -21.67
N LYS A 43 11.09 -0.52 -20.71
CA LYS A 43 11.32 -1.95 -20.64
C LYS A 43 10.01 -2.72 -20.46
N ILE A 44 9.21 -2.36 -19.45
CA ILE A 44 7.91 -3.01 -19.21
C ILE A 44 6.99 -2.84 -20.42
N ARG A 45 6.98 -1.66 -21.02
CA ARG A 45 6.18 -1.41 -22.23
C ARG A 45 6.57 -2.35 -23.36
N GLN A 46 7.86 -2.51 -23.61
CA GLN A 46 8.37 -3.42 -24.63
C GLN A 46 7.98 -4.88 -24.33
N GLU A 47 8.20 -5.34 -23.11
CA GLU A 47 7.91 -6.72 -22.70
C GLU A 47 6.40 -7.01 -22.75
N LEU A 48 5.55 -6.11 -22.27
CA LEU A 48 4.09 -6.26 -22.37
C LEU A 48 3.59 -6.21 -23.82
N THR A 49 4.18 -5.36 -24.67
CA THR A 49 3.84 -5.32 -26.10
C THR A 49 4.23 -6.62 -26.81
N THR A 50 5.38 -7.19 -26.46
CA THR A 50 5.82 -8.50 -26.98
C THR A 50 4.88 -9.64 -26.53
N LEU A 51 4.42 -9.59 -25.28
CA LEU A 51 3.55 -10.62 -24.70
C LEU A 51 2.11 -10.55 -25.23
N ILE A 52 1.53 -9.36 -25.29
CA ILE A 52 0.09 -9.15 -25.53
C ILE A 52 -0.20 -8.81 -26.99
N GLY A 53 0.70 -8.05 -27.65
CA GLY A 53 0.56 -7.60 -29.04
C GLY A 53 0.77 -6.10 -29.20
N CYS A 54 0.81 -5.65 -30.48
CA CYS A 54 1.11 -4.26 -30.83
C CYS A 54 0.08 -3.24 -30.28
N ASP A 55 -1.15 -3.67 -30.05
CA ASP A 55 -2.24 -2.82 -29.55
C ASP A 55 -2.24 -2.64 -28.03
N THR A 56 -1.22 -3.17 -27.34
CA THR A 56 -1.09 -3.04 -25.86
C THR A 56 -0.98 -1.59 -25.40
N TYR A 57 -0.36 -0.75 -26.24
CA TYR A 57 -0.30 0.70 -25.98
C TYR A 57 -0.74 1.46 -27.24
N ILE A 58 -1.63 2.44 -27.06
CA ILE A 58 -2.10 3.36 -28.10
C ILE A 58 -1.71 4.76 -27.66
N ASP A 59 -1.01 5.50 -28.54
CA ASP A 59 -0.54 6.87 -28.26
C ASP A 59 0.20 6.99 -26.91
N GLY A 60 0.99 5.97 -26.56
CA GLY A 60 1.75 5.94 -25.32
C GLY A 60 0.94 5.56 -24.07
N THR A 61 -0.36 5.32 -24.21
CA THR A 61 -1.25 4.96 -23.11
C THR A 61 -1.61 3.47 -23.15
N LEU A 62 -1.63 2.79 -22.01
CA LEU A 62 -2.01 1.39 -21.91
C LEU A 62 -3.45 1.17 -22.39
N ASN A 63 -3.63 0.32 -23.38
CA ASN A 63 -4.93 -0.12 -23.86
C ASN A 63 -5.53 -1.18 -22.92
N LYS A 64 -6.35 -0.72 -21.97
CA LYS A 64 -6.98 -1.59 -20.97
C LYS A 64 -7.86 -2.68 -21.60
N ALA A 65 -8.46 -2.42 -22.77
CA ALA A 65 -9.30 -3.40 -23.46
C ALA A 65 -8.46 -4.56 -24.01
N ALA A 66 -7.32 -4.28 -24.64
CA ALA A 66 -6.40 -5.31 -25.12
C ALA A 66 -5.86 -6.18 -23.97
N VAL A 67 -5.47 -5.55 -22.85
CA VAL A 67 -5.03 -6.28 -21.64
C VAL A 67 -6.15 -7.14 -21.07
N ALA A 68 -7.37 -6.60 -20.95
CA ALA A 68 -8.51 -7.37 -20.47
C ALA A 68 -8.85 -8.55 -21.38
N GLN A 69 -8.81 -8.38 -22.70
CA GLN A 69 -9.03 -9.44 -23.66
C GLN A 69 -7.95 -10.54 -23.54
N PHE A 70 -6.69 -10.16 -23.38
CA PHE A 70 -5.59 -11.09 -23.15
C PHE A 70 -5.81 -11.92 -21.87
N LEU A 71 -6.17 -11.27 -20.77
CA LEU A 71 -6.44 -11.92 -19.48
C LEU A 71 -7.62 -12.90 -19.50
N LEU A 72 -8.60 -12.70 -20.40
CA LEU A 72 -9.75 -13.59 -20.55
C LEU A 72 -9.43 -14.88 -21.30
N GLN A 73 -8.32 -14.95 -22.03
CA GLN A 73 -7.99 -16.11 -22.85
C GLN A 73 -7.41 -17.29 -22.04
N SER A 74 -6.71 -17.01 -20.93
CA SER A 74 -6.09 -18.05 -20.09
C SER A 74 -5.76 -17.51 -18.69
N ASP A 75 -5.91 -18.36 -17.68
CA ASP A 75 -5.49 -18.06 -16.30
C ASP A 75 -3.95 -17.86 -16.19
N ASP A 76 -3.16 -18.45 -17.08
CA ASP A 76 -1.70 -18.28 -17.10
C ASP A 76 -1.26 -16.91 -17.64
N HIS A 77 -2.13 -16.20 -18.35
CA HIS A 77 -1.82 -14.87 -18.86
C HIS A 77 -1.63 -13.84 -17.74
N ALA A 78 -2.38 -13.96 -16.65
CA ALA A 78 -2.15 -13.12 -15.47
C ALA A 78 -0.75 -13.34 -14.89
N LYS A 79 -0.32 -14.61 -14.77
CA LYS A 79 1.03 -14.96 -14.30
C LYS A 79 2.13 -14.44 -15.22
N ALA A 80 1.89 -14.46 -16.55
CA ALA A 80 2.84 -13.94 -17.52
C ALA A 80 3.03 -12.42 -17.39
N ILE A 81 1.94 -11.65 -17.16
CA ILE A 81 2.02 -10.22 -16.88
C ILE A 81 2.74 -9.98 -15.54
N ASP A 82 2.39 -10.75 -14.49
CA ASP A 82 3.01 -10.64 -13.18
C ASP A 82 4.51 -10.93 -13.21
N ALA A 83 4.96 -11.87 -14.05
CA ALA A 83 6.37 -12.19 -14.25
C ALA A 83 7.18 -11.01 -14.84
N ILE A 84 6.52 -10.10 -15.56
CA ILE A 84 7.15 -8.87 -16.09
C ILE A 84 7.11 -7.77 -15.02
N VAL A 85 5.96 -7.58 -14.36
CA VAL A 85 5.72 -6.41 -13.52
C VAL A 85 6.31 -6.57 -12.12
N HIS A 86 6.20 -7.76 -11.50
CA HIS A 86 6.65 -7.95 -10.11
C HIS A 86 8.15 -7.72 -9.93
N PRO A 87 9.06 -8.26 -10.78
CA PRO A 87 10.49 -7.98 -10.63
C PRO A 87 10.83 -6.49 -10.72
N ALA A 88 10.13 -5.75 -11.58
CA ALA A 88 10.34 -4.32 -11.72
C ALA A 88 9.87 -3.54 -10.48
N VAL A 89 8.76 -3.94 -9.86
CA VAL A 89 8.30 -3.36 -8.58
C VAL A 89 9.29 -3.69 -7.46
N PHE A 90 9.86 -4.89 -7.44
CA PHE A 90 10.86 -5.31 -6.44
C PHE A 90 12.11 -4.45 -6.54
N GLN A 91 12.63 -4.26 -7.75
CA GLN A 91 13.77 -3.41 -8.01
C GLN A 91 13.49 -1.95 -7.63
N ASP A 92 12.34 -1.41 -8.04
CA ASP A 92 11.94 -0.03 -7.74
C ASP A 92 11.82 0.22 -6.23
N PHE A 93 11.30 -0.76 -5.48
CA PHE A 93 11.29 -0.68 -4.02
C PHE A 93 12.70 -0.65 -3.43
N GLU A 94 13.61 -1.50 -3.89
CA GLU A 94 14.98 -1.51 -3.40
C GLU A 94 15.72 -0.22 -3.72
N GLU A 95 15.54 0.32 -4.92
CA GLU A 95 16.13 1.58 -5.37
C GLU A 95 15.54 2.81 -4.66
N SER A 96 14.28 2.72 -4.20
CA SER A 96 13.64 3.81 -3.46
C SER A 96 14.28 4.14 -2.12
N GLY A 97 15.04 3.21 -1.54
CA GLY A 97 15.59 3.33 -0.20
C GLY A 97 14.54 3.28 0.92
N MET A 98 13.27 3.10 0.61
CA MET A 98 12.20 3.01 1.60
C MET A 98 12.30 1.71 2.40
N THR A 99 11.90 1.78 3.66
CA THR A 99 11.98 0.64 4.58
C THR A 99 10.63 0.03 4.92
N TRP A 100 9.55 0.66 4.49
CA TRP A 100 8.19 0.17 4.66
C TRP A 100 7.51 0.02 3.30
N MET A 101 6.79 -1.09 3.10
CA MET A 101 5.97 -1.28 1.90
C MET A 101 4.59 -1.82 2.22
N GLU A 102 3.62 -1.55 1.36
CA GLU A 102 2.31 -2.20 1.37
C GLU A 102 2.12 -3.02 0.10
N SER A 103 1.55 -4.22 0.24
CA SER A 103 1.11 -5.05 -0.87
C SER A 103 -0.07 -5.93 -0.46
N ALA A 104 -1.13 -5.94 -1.26
CA ALA A 104 -2.28 -6.81 -1.03
C ALA A 104 -2.00 -8.29 -1.33
N ILE A 105 -0.99 -8.56 -2.15
CA ILE A 105 -0.57 -9.89 -2.62
C ILE A 105 0.89 -10.17 -2.23
N MET A 106 1.26 -9.79 -1.03
CA MET A 106 2.66 -9.83 -0.57
C MET A 106 3.27 -11.24 -0.62
N TYR A 107 2.51 -12.26 -0.25
CA TYR A 107 2.98 -13.63 -0.27
C TYR A 107 2.86 -14.28 -1.65
N GLU A 108 1.79 -13.96 -2.37
CA GLU A 108 1.53 -14.48 -3.71
C GLU A 108 2.57 -13.99 -4.72
N SER A 109 2.94 -12.71 -4.66
CA SER A 109 3.97 -12.12 -5.53
C SER A 109 5.39 -12.52 -5.14
N GLY A 110 5.60 -12.99 -3.91
CA GLY A 110 6.92 -13.31 -3.37
C GLY A 110 7.69 -12.10 -2.83
N ILE A 111 7.14 -10.88 -2.85
CA ILE A 111 7.82 -9.64 -2.39
C ILE A 111 8.11 -9.67 -0.88
N TYR A 112 7.44 -10.53 -0.11
CA TYR A 112 7.72 -10.73 1.32
C TYR A 112 9.19 -11.07 1.60
N ARG A 113 9.94 -11.60 0.61
CA ARG A 113 11.37 -11.92 0.73
C ARG A 113 12.26 -10.68 0.87
N LEU A 114 11.75 -9.51 0.53
CA LEU A 114 12.47 -8.23 0.62
C LEU A 114 12.27 -7.54 1.98
N VAL A 115 11.48 -8.10 2.88
CA VAL A 115 11.18 -7.51 4.19
C VAL A 115 11.55 -8.46 5.33
N ASP A 116 11.97 -7.87 6.45
CA ASP A 116 12.35 -8.62 7.66
C ASP A 116 11.13 -9.01 8.50
N LYS A 117 10.10 -8.19 8.49
CA LYS A 117 8.86 -8.38 9.26
C LYS A 117 7.64 -8.07 8.41
N VAL A 118 6.55 -8.76 8.70
CA VAL A 118 5.26 -8.54 8.04
C VAL A 118 4.19 -8.25 9.08
N ILE A 119 3.44 -7.19 8.85
CA ILE A 119 2.23 -6.82 9.57
C ILE A 119 1.04 -7.19 8.68
N VAL A 120 0.13 -8.02 9.18
CA VAL A 120 -1.14 -8.28 8.48
C VAL A 120 -2.25 -7.42 9.05
N VAL A 121 -3.01 -6.78 8.17
CA VAL A 121 -4.25 -6.10 8.55
C VAL A 121 -5.42 -7.03 8.24
N THR A 122 -6.18 -7.38 9.29
CA THR A 122 -7.33 -8.28 9.20
C THR A 122 -8.63 -7.55 9.50
N ALA A 123 -9.74 -8.09 8.98
CA ALA A 123 -11.08 -7.68 9.34
C ALA A 123 -12.04 -8.85 9.12
N PRO A 124 -13.19 -8.92 9.82
CA PRO A 124 -14.22 -9.91 9.56
C PRO A 124 -14.69 -9.90 8.11
N LEU A 125 -15.04 -11.07 7.58
CA LEU A 125 -15.39 -11.24 6.17
C LEU A 125 -16.50 -10.26 5.74
N GLU A 126 -17.57 -10.16 6.50
CA GLU A 126 -18.72 -9.29 6.17
C GLU A 126 -18.30 -7.82 6.13
N VAL A 127 -17.50 -7.36 7.10
CA VAL A 127 -16.96 -5.99 7.13
C VAL A 127 -16.12 -5.69 5.89
N ARG A 128 -15.32 -6.66 5.45
CA ARG A 128 -14.50 -6.54 4.23
C ARG A 128 -15.37 -6.43 2.99
N ILE A 129 -16.40 -7.29 2.88
CA ILE A 129 -17.33 -7.30 1.76
C ILE A 129 -18.06 -5.96 1.67
N ASP A 130 -18.67 -5.50 2.78
CA ASP A 130 -19.42 -4.24 2.83
C ASP A 130 -18.55 -3.05 2.40
N ARG A 131 -17.32 -2.99 2.90
CA ARG A 131 -16.37 -1.93 2.53
C ARG A 131 -16.05 -1.90 1.04
N VAL A 132 -15.86 -3.08 0.43
CA VAL A 132 -15.55 -3.17 -1.00
C VAL A 132 -16.78 -2.85 -1.84
N MET A 133 -17.95 -3.36 -1.48
CA MET A 133 -19.20 -3.03 -2.17
C MET A 133 -19.47 -1.53 -2.16
N GLN A 134 -19.29 -0.85 -1.02
CA GLN A 134 -19.49 0.58 -0.88
C GLN A 134 -18.47 1.41 -1.66
N ARG A 135 -17.20 0.98 -1.66
CA ARG A 135 -16.11 1.70 -2.32
C ARG A 135 -16.18 1.61 -3.85
N ASP A 136 -16.45 0.40 -4.35
CA ASP A 136 -16.30 0.06 -5.77
C ASP A 136 -17.65 -0.05 -6.50
N HIS A 137 -18.78 0.07 -5.79
CA HIS A 137 -20.14 -0.03 -6.31
C HIS A 137 -20.40 -1.34 -7.10
N ILE A 138 -19.87 -2.46 -6.56
CA ILE A 138 -19.99 -3.80 -7.15
C ILE A 138 -20.82 -4.73 -6.26
N THR A 139 -21.28 -5.84 -6.84
CA THR A 139 -22.09 -6.82 -6.11
C THR A 139 -21.24 -7.68 -5.16
N ARG A 140 -21.88 -8.29 -4.18
CA ARG A 140 -21.26 -9.22 -3.23
C ARG A 140 -20.54 -10.38 -3.94
N GLU A 141 -21.17 -10.94 -4.96
CA GLU A 141 -20.61 -12.05 -5.75
C GLU A 141 -19.29 -11.66 -6.39
N LYS A 142 -19.24 -10.42 -6.93
CA LYS A 142 -18.02 -9.89 -7.54
C LYS A 142 -16.91 -9.69 -6.51
N VAL A 143 -17.24 -9.21 -5.32
CA VAL A 143 -16.29 -9.09 -4.21
C VAL A 143 -15.72 -10.46 -3.83
N LEU A 144 -16.58 -11.47 -3.67
CA LEU A 144 -16.15 -12.83 -3.33
C LEU A 144 -15.26 -13.44 -4.41
N GLN A 145 -15.55 -13.23 -5.69
CA GLN A 145 -14.67 -13.63 -6.80
C GLN A 145 -13.28 -12.98 -6.70
N TRP A 146 -13.20 -11.70 -6.31
CA TRP A 146 -11.91 -11.03 -6.13
C TRP A 146 -11.15 -11.56 -4.92
N MET A 147 -11.86 -11.85 -3.81
CA MET A 147 -11.24 -12.43 -2.61
C MET A 147 -10.68 -13.84 -2.86
N GLN A 148 -11.32 -14.64 -3.71
CA GLN A 148 -10.83 -15.97 -4.08
C GLN A 148 -9.51 -15.97 -4.85
N ARG A 149 -9.11 -14.84 -5.44
CA ARG A 149 -7.82 -14.68 -6.12
C ARG A 149 -6.66 -14.38 -5.18
N GLN A 150 -6.95 -14.15 -3.90
CA GLN A 150 -5.95 -13.91 -2.87
C GLN A 150 -5.86 -15.12 -1.94
N LEU A 151 -4.71 -15.27 -1.28
CA LEU A 151 -4.58 -16.25 -0.21
C LEU A 151 -5.65 -16.01 0.88
N PRO A 152 -6.17 -17.07 1.48
CA PRO A 152 -7.08 -16.95 2.62
C PRO A 152 -6.46 -16.11 3.74
N GLN A 153 -7.24 -15.23 4.36
CA GLN A 153 -6.76 -14.36 5.44
C GLN A 153 -6.04 -15.12 6.55
N GLU A 154 -6.54 -16.31 6.90
CA GLU A 154 -5.94 -17.16 7.94
C GLU A 154 -4.55 -17.67 7.55
N GLU A 155 -4.31 -17.96 6.27
CA GLU A 155 -2.99 -18.32 5.76
C GLU A 155 -2.01 -17.17 5.85
N VAL A 156 -2.44 -15.98 5.45
CA VAL A 156 -1.63 -14.75 5.54
C VAL A 156 -1.31 -14.43 7.00
N ARG A 157 -2.32 -14.56 7.90
CA ARG A 157 -2.20 -14.34 9.32
C ARG A 157 -1.14 -15.25 9.98
N LYS A 158 -1.14 -16.54 9.64
CA LYS A 158 -0.18 -17.51 10.17
C LYS A 158 1.27 -17.20 9.80
N ARG A 159 1.49 -16.52 8.66
CA ARG A 159 2.82 -16.17 8.14
C ARG A 159 3.29 -14.80 8.62
N ALA A 160 2.40 -13.94 9.10
CA ALA A 160 2.71 -12.60 9.53
C ALA A 160 3.35 -12.59 10.93
N HIS A 161 4.14 -11.57 11.23
CA HIS A 161 4.77 -11.38 12.53
C HIS A 161 3.88 -10.61 13.49
N TYR A 162 3.04 -9.71 12.96
CA TYR A 162 2.11 -8.87 13.71
C TYR A 162 0.77 -8.82 13.02
N GLU A 163 -0.29 -8.68 13.80
CA GLU A 163 -1.65 -8.51 13.31
C GLU A 163 -2.23 -7.18 13.80
N ILE A 164 -2.91 -6.46 12.90
CA ILE A 164 -3.75 -5.31 13.24
C ILE A 164 -5.19 -5.67 12.85
N ILE A 165 -6.04 -5.78 13.84
CA ILE A 165 -7.47 -6.08 13.66
C ILE A 165 -8.21 -4.77 13.38
N ASN A 166 -8.79 -4.66 12.20
CA ASN A 166 -9.55 -3.50 11.74
C ASN A 166 -11.03 -3.86 11.53
N ASP A 167 -11.69 -4.27 12.59
CA ASP A 167 -13.10 -4.68 12.59
C ASP A 167 -14.10 -3.50 12.69
N GLY A 168 -13.60 -2.29 12.79
CA GLY A 168 -14.40 -1.07 13.00
C GLY A 168 -14.68 -0.73 14.47
N LYS A 169 -14.21 -1.57 15.42
CA LYS A 169 -14.38 -1.38 16.86
C LYS A 169 -13.05 -1.25 17.60
N ALA A 170 -12.06 -2.03 17.18
CA ALA A 170 -10.74 -2.05 17.78
C ALA A 170 -9.99 -0.73 17.57
N ASP A 171 -9.28 -0.28 18.60
CA ASP A 171 -8.41 0.90 18.50
C ASP A 171 -7.15 0.58 17.70
N ILE A 172 -7.11 1.06 16.48
CA ILE A 172 -5.99 0.85 15.55
C ILE A 172 -4.73 1.57 16.03
N ASP A 173 -4.85 2.77 16.60
CA ASP A 173 -3.69 3.53 17.06
C ASP A 173 -3.04 2.84 18.28
N ALA A 174 -3.85 2.25 19.17
CA ALA A 174 -3.35 1.46 20.28
C ALA A 174 -2.61 0.19 19.80
N GLN A 175 -3.15 -0.50 18.79
CA GLN A 175 -2.49 -1.68 18.20
C GLN A 175 -1.17 -1.30 17.51
N ILE A 176 -1.17 -0.23 16.71
CA ILE A 176 0.04 0.29 16.06
C ILE A 176 1.11 0.61 17.11
N ALA A 177 0.74 1.24 18.22
CA ALA A 177 1.68 1.62 19.28
C ALA A 177 2.34 0.44 20.00
N GLN A 178 1.75 -0.76 19.91
CA GLN A 178 2.29 -1.99 20.51
C GLN A 178 3.33 -2.68 19.62
N ILE A 179 3.47 -2.28 18.35
CA ILE A 179 4.46 -2.85 17.43
C ILE A 179 5.83 -2.27 17.76
N PRO A 180 6.82 -3.10 18.19
CA PRO A 180 8.11 -2.62 18.69
C PRO A 180 8.87 -1.77 17.67
N GLU A 181 8.74 -2.09 16.40
CA GLU A 181 9.40 -1.38 15.31
C GLU A 181 8.89 0.05 15.16
N ILE A 182 7.62 0.28 15.47
CA ILE A 182 6.98 1.61 15.40
C ILE A 182 7.30 2.45 16.63
N SER A 183 7.49 1.82 17.78
CA SER A 183 7.79 2.54 19.02
C SER A 183 9.05 3.42 18.93
N LYS A 184 10.00 3.04 18.07
CA LYS A 184 11.23 3.80 17.80
C LYS A 184 10.95 5.16 17.15
N TYR A 185 9.93 5.25 16.30
CA TYR A 185 9.52 6.49 15.63
C TYR A 185 8.76 7.44 16.55
N ARG A 186 8.14 6.93 17.60
CA ARG A 186 7.40 7.72 18.59
C ARG A 186 8.26 8.76 19.32
N ASN A 187 9.55 8.42 19.51
CA ASN A 187 10.50 9.30 20.18
C ASN A 187 11.08 10.39 19.26
N LEU A 188 11.02 10.21 17.94
CA LEU A 188 11.50 11.18 16.96
C LEU A 188 10.45 12.28 16.71
N GLY A 189 9.16 11.93 16.60
CA GLY A 189 8.08 12.88 16.32
C GLY A 189 7.74 13.83 17.47
N ILE A 190 8.03 13.47 18.74
CA ILE A 190 7.75 14.32 19.91
C ILE A 190 8.81 15.42 20.07
N SER A 191 10.03 15.21 19.58
CA SER A 191 11.11 16.20 19.67
C SER A 191 10.93 17.38 18.68
N GLU A 192 10.37 17.15 17.51
CA GLU A 192 10.16 18.21 16.51
C GLU A 192 8.94 19.09 16.81
N CYS A 193 7.87 18.54 17.38
CA CYS A 193 6.72 19.33 17.80
C CYS A 193 6.99 20.24 19.01
N ARG A 194 8.01 19.93 19.85
CA ARG A 194 8.38 20.80 20.98
C ARG A 194 9.27 21.97 20.61
N ASN A 195 9.99 21.92 19.48
CA ASN A 195 10.90 22.98 19.06
C ASN A 195 10.27 24.05 18.16
N ASN A 196 9.07 23.83 17.59
CA ASN A 196 8.41 24.82 16.74
C ASN A 196 7.35 25.68 17.44
N GLY A 197 7.25 25.60 18.76
CA GLY A 197 6.21 26.25 19.53
C GLY A 197 6.70 27.25 20.59
N ILE A 198 7.73 28.09 20.34
CA ILE A 198 7.92 29.35 21.10
C ILE A 198 8.81 30.28 20.28
N SER A 199 8.25 31.04 19.37
CA SER A 199 8.82 32.31 18.92
C SER A 199 8.00 33.43 19.51
N LYS A 200 8.61 34.11 20.48
CA LYS A 200 8.05 35.25 21.22
C LYS A 200 7.86 36.44 20.28
N HIS A 201 6.63 36.81 20.01
CA HIS A 201 6.32 38.17 19.62
C HIS A 201 6.25 39.03 20.87
N ARG A 202 7.34 39.71 21.18
CA ARG A 202 7.35 40.90 22.07
C ARG A 202 6.85 42.08 21.28
N ASN A 203 5.65 42.53 21.53
CA ASN A 203 5.13 43.81 21.10
C ASN A 203 5.86 44.93 21.85
N ASN A 204 6.64 45.73 21.12
CA ASN A 204 7.11 47.04 21.56
C ASN A 204 6.00 48.07 21.30
N ILE A 205 5.30 48.43 22.36
CA ILE A 205 4.41 49.62 22.37
C ILE A 205 5.28 50.83 22.69
N THR A 206 5.59 51.61 21.69
CA THR A 206 6.24 52.93 21.89
C THR A 206 5.13 53.95 22.12
N LYS A 207 5.11 54.51 23.32
CA LYS A 207 4.29 55.68 23.68
C LYS A 207 4.74 56.90 22.89
N ARG A 208 3.88 57.52 22.10
CA ARG A 208 4.04 58.89 21.60
C ARG A 208 3.39 59.84 22.60
N LYS A 209 4.21 60.75 23.17
CA LYS A 209 3.74 61.92 23.91
C LYS A 209 3.31 62.98 22.93
N THR A 210 2.21 63.62 23.32
CA THR A 210 1.59 64.84 22.74
C THR A 210 2.46 66.05 23.05
N ILE A 211 2.63 66.91 22.06
CA ILE A 211 2.55 68.38 22.19
C ILE A 211 1.71 68.88 21.01
#